data_ad8f7bc70e752d8bbeb4d8d91df2d8ed
#
_entry.id   ad8f7bc70e752d8bbeb4d8d91df2d8ed
#
_cell.length_a   1.000
_cell.length_b   1.000
_cell.length_c   1.000
_cell.angle_alpha   90.00
_cell.angle_beta   90.00
_cell.angle_gamma   90.00
#
_symmetry.space_group_name_H-M   'P 1'
#
loop_
_entity.id
_entity.type
_entity.pdbx_description
1 polymer ?
#
loop_
_entity_poly.entity_id
_entity_poly.type
_entity_poly.pdbx_seq_one_letter_code
_entity_poly.pdbx_strand_id
1 'polypeptide(L)'
;LEAGEPIGLDISRDELAFFPLIYWPIVPDAPKPSPETLARIDTYMKQGGTILFDTRDAVEAAPGPGGETKTPGMVALRAILSSLDIPELEPAPPEHVLTKTFFLLRDFPGRFTNGRLWVEAMPAASDEATEQRPARAGDGVSSIIITGNDFAGAWATRPDGLALLPLVPNEPRQREFAFRAGVNIVMYALTGNY
;
A
#
# COMPACT_ATOMS: atom_id res chain seq x y z
N LEU A 1 -22.27 -0.39 -5.84
CA LEU A 1 -21.13 0.43 -6.26
C LEU A 1 -20.62 -0.14 -7.57
N GLU A 2 -20.50 0.71 -8.57
CA GLU A 2 -19.89 0.37 -9.86
C GLU A 2 -18.48 0.94 -9.87
N ALA A 3 -17.49 0.14 -10.24
CA ALA A 3 -16.12 0.59 -10.34
C ALA A 3 -15.98 1.50 -11.57
N GLY A 4 -15.48 2.71 -11.36
CA GLY A 4 -15.12 3.62 -12.45
C GLY A 4 -13.76 3.26 -13.06
N GLU A 5 -13.42 3.94 -14.15
CA GLU A 5 -12.09 3.83 -14.74
C GLU A 5 -11.00 4.40 -13.80
N PRO A 6 -9.80 3.82 -13.77
CA PRO A 6 -8.70 4.36 -12.99
C PRO A 6 -8.34 5.78 -13.47
N ILE A 7 -8.09 6.67 -12.53
CA ILE A 7 -7.73 8.07 -12.81
C ILE A 7 -6.25 8.25 -12.52
N GLY A 8 -5.49 8.72 -13.50
CA GLY A 8 -4.10 9.13 -13.29
C GLY A 8 -4.05 10.48 -12.58
N LEU A 9 -3.27 10.56 -11.49
CA LEU A 9 -3.10 11.77 -10.69
C LEU A 9 -1.71 12.37 -10.87
N ASP A 10 -1.66 13.69 -11.00
CA ASP A 10 -0.43 14.47 -10.79
C ASP A 10 -0.44 14.99 -9.34
N ILE A 11 0.31 14.31 -8.47
CA ILE A 11 0.36 14.62 -7.03
C ILE A 11 0.81 16.06 -6.77
N SER A 12 1.56 16.68 -7.68
CA SER A 12 2.03 18.06 -7.53
C SER A 12 0.94 19.11 -7.74
N ARG A 13 -0.16 18.76 -8.44
CA ARG A 13 -1.19 19.72 -8.88
C ARG A 13 -2.60 19.34 -8.50
N ASP A 14 -2.95 18.05 -8.62
CA ASP A 14 -4.31 17.59 -8.46
C ASP A 14 -4.76 17.65 -6.99
N GLU A 15 -6.07 17.77 -6.78
CA GLU A 15 -6.65 17.78 -5.43
C GLU A 15 -6.79 16.35 -4.91
N LEU A 16 -5.88 15.97 -4.00
CA LEU A 16 -5.79 14.60 -3.48
C LEU A 16 -6.96 14.24 -2.56
N ALA A 17 -7.57 15.22 -1.91
CA ALA A 17 -8.65 15.01 -0.94
C ALA A 17 -9.90 14.34 -1.56
N PHE A 18 -10.06 14.36 -2.88
CA PHE A 18 -11.16 13.67 -3.56
C PHE A 18 -10.95 12.15 -3.69
N PHE A 19 -9.76 11.66 -3.37
CA PHE A 19 -9.39 10.26 -3.54
C PHE A 19 -9.07 9.63 -2.19
N PRO A 20 -9.91 8.75 -1.65
CA PRO A 20 -9.66 8.12 -0.35
C PRO A 20 -8.47 7.15 -0.37
N LEU A 21 -8.15 6.62 -1.55
CA LEU A 21 -7.03 5.69 -1.79
C LEU A 21 -6.26 6.10 -3.04
N ILE A 22 -4.95 6.25 -2.89
CA ILE A 22 -4.01 6.47 -3.99
C ILE A 22 -3.11 5.24 -4.10
N TYR A 23 -3.08 4.60 -5.28
CA TYR A 23 -2.10 3.57 -5.62
C TYR A 23 -0.87 4.22 -6.24
N TRP A 24 0.29 4.01 -5.61
CA TRP A 24 1.54 4.60 -6.07
C TRP A 24 2.57 3.51 -6.40
N PRO A 25 2.70 3.13 -7.68
CA PRO A 25 3.76 2.24 -8.11
C PRO A 25 5.10 2.96 -8.06
N ILE A 26 6.07 2.38 -7.34
CA ILE A 26 7.40 2.95 -7.22
C ILE A 26 8.21 2.67 -8.48
N VAL A 27 8.78 3.72 -9.05
CA VAL A 27 9.73 3.65 -10.16
C VAL A 27 11.11 4.02 -9.61
N PRO A 28 12.07 3.08 -9.56
CA PRO A 28 13.37 3.31 -8.90
C PRO A 28 14.15 4.51 -9.43
N ASP A 29 14.10 4.74 -10.74
CA ASP A 29 14.84 5.80 -11.42
C ASP A 29 14.04 7.12 -11.53
N ALA A 30 12.83 7.18 -10.96
CA ALA A 30 12.05 8.40 -10.96
C ALA A 30 12.70 9.46 -10.04
N PRO A 31 12.67 10.73 -10.42
CA PRO A 31 13.16 11.79 -9.56
C PRO A 31 12.33 11.83 -8.26
N LYS A 32 13.02 12.10 -7.14
CA LYS A 32 12.34 12.30 -5.86
C LYS A 32 11.36 13.46 -5.97
N PRO A 33 10.13 13.36 -5.41
CA PRO A 33 9.19 14.46 -5.38
C PRO A 33 9.77 15.70 -4.71
N SER A 34 9.35 16.87 -5.15
CA SER A 34 9.78 18.14 -4.55
C SER A 34 9.33 18.26 -3.08
N PRO A 35 9.98 19.09 -2.26
CA PRO A 35 9.55 19.33 -0.88
C PRO A 35 8.08 19.77 -0.78
N GLU A 36 7.60 20.57 -1.73
CA GLU A 36 6.20 21.01 -1.78
C GLU A 36 5.25 19.84 -2.07
N THR A 37 5.63 18.96 -3.00
CA THR A 37 4.86 17.75 -3.30
C THR A 37 4.83 16.82 -2.10
N LEU A 38 5.96 16.64 -1.40
CA LEU A 38 6.04 15.83 -0.18
C LEU A 38 5.16 16.41 0.94
N ALA A 39 5.11 17.73 1.10
CA ALA A 39 4.22 18.39 2.07
C ALA A 39 2.72 18.13 1.74
N ARG A 40 2.35 18.11 0.46
CA ARG A 40 0.98 17.76 0.02
C ARG A 40 0.63 16.33 0.37
N ILE A 41 1.56 15.39 0.14
CA ILE A 41 1.40 13.97 0.50
C ILE A 41 1.22 13.82 2.01
N ASP A 42 2.06 14.46 2.81
CA ASP A 42 1.98 14.44 4.26
C ASP A 42 0.64 14.99 4.76
N THR A 43 0.19 16.11 4.20
CA THR A 43 -1.12 16.70 4.50
C THR A 43 -2.26 15.74 4.14
N TYR A 44 -2.22 15.12 2.96
CA TYR A 44 -3.23 14.17 2.50
C TYR A 44 -3.35 12.99 3.48
N MET A 45 -2.23 12.38 3.88
CA MET A 45 -2.23 11.28 4.84
C MET A 45 -2.74 11.71 6.23
N LYS A 46 -2.36 12.90 6.69
CA LYS A 46 -2.83 13.47 7.97
C LYS A 46 -4.34 13.78 7.98
N GLN A 47 -4.92 14.01 6.83
CA GLN A 47 -6.36 14.25 6.65
C GLN A 47 -7.18 12.98 6.46
N GLY A 48 -6.56 11.79 6.60
CA GLY A 48 -7.25 10.49 6.50
C GLY A 48 -7.17 9.82 5.14
N GLY A 49 -6.41 10.38 4.20
CA GLY A 49 -6.13 9.72 2.93
C GLY A 49 -5.17 8.55 3.10
N THR A 50 -5.36 7.48 2.33
CA THR A 50 -4.51 6.29 2.33
C THR A 50 -3.69 6.19 1.06
N ILE A 51 -2.39 5.90 1.17
CA ILE A 51 -1.52 5.62 0.03
C ILE A 51 -1.05 4.17 0.09
N LEU A 52 -1.31 3.44 -0.98
CA LEU A 52 -0.76 2.11 -1.23
C LEU A 52 0.50 2.24 -2.09
N PHE A 53 1.66 2.15 -1.46
CA PHE A 53 2.94 2.09 -2.16
C PHE A 53 3.25 0.67 -2.60
N ASP A 54 3.61 0.49 -3.86
CA ASP A 54 3.96 -0.82 -4.41
C ASP A 54 5.33 -0.75 -5.08
N THR A 55 6.32 -1.39 -4.48
CA THR A 55 7.69 -1.41 -5.00
C THR A 55 7.84 -2.35 -6.19
N ARG A 56 6.91 -3.29 -6.37
CA ARG A 56 6.82 -4.24 -7.49
C ARG A 56 8.05 -5.14 -7.68
N ASP A 57 8.81 -5.34 -6.62
CA ASP A 57 10.09 -6.03 -6.66
C ASP A 57 10.21 -7.17 -5.62
N ALA A 58 9.07 -7.68 -5.13
CA ALA A 58 9.07 -8.76 -4.14
C ALA A 58 9.82 -10.00 -4.61
N VAL A 59 9.87 -10.27 -5.91
CA VAL A 59 10.62 -11.41 -6.46
C VAL A 59 12.13 -11.23 -6.34
N GLU A 60 12.61 -9.99 -6.30
CA GLU A 60 14.03 -9.65 -6.14
C GLU A 60 14.43 -9.61 -4.66
N ALA A 61 13.44 -9.57 -3.78
CA ALA A 61 13.60 -9.51 -2.34
C ALA A 61 13.96 -10.89 -1.74
N ALA A 62 14.96 -11.55 -2.29
CA ALA A 62 15.49 -12.77 -1.66
C ALA A 62 16.14 -12.43 -0.31
N PRO A 63 15.86 -13.19 0.76
CA PRO A 63 16.50 -12.97 2.06
C PRO A 63 18.00 -13.18 1.92
N GLY A 64 18.76 -12.09 1.96
CA GLY A 64 20.22 -12.14 2.08
C GLY A 64 20.63 -12.54 3.50
N PRO A 65 21.89 -12.99 3.71
CA PRO A 65 22.43 -13.20 5.03
C PRO A 65 22.47 -11.85 5.77
N GLY A 66 21.50 -11.61 6.66
CA GLY A 66 21.33 -10.36 7.39
C GLY A 66 19.92 -9.77 7.36
N GLY A 67 19.00 -10.37 6.61
CA GLY A 67 17.54 -10.06 6.69
C GLY A 67 17.07 -8.80 5.98
N GLU A 68 17.95 -7.93 5.49
CA GLU A 68 17.56 -6.72 4.76
C GLU A 68 17.86 -6.84 3.26
N THR A 69 16.81 -7.05 2.49
CA THR A 69 16.93 -6.99 1.03
C THR A 69 16.81 -5.53 0.58
N LYS A 70 17.87 -4.99 0.03
CA LYS A 70 17.89 -3.64 -0.56
C LYS A 70 17.58 -3.75 -2.05
N THR A 71 16.31 -3.86 -2.39
CA THR A 71 15.90 -3.75 -3.78
C THR A 71 15.89 -2.29 -4.24
N PRO A 72 16.04 -2.00 -5.53
CA PRO A 72 15.98 -0.64 -6.06
C PRO A 72 14.67 0.09 -5.69
N GLY A 73 13.53 -0.62 -5.75
CA GLY A 73 12.23 -0.07 -5.35
C GLY A 73 12.17 0.31 -3.88
N MET A 74 12.70 -0.55 -2.98
CA MET A 74 12.78 -0.23 -1.55
C MET A 74 13.69 0.96 -1.26
N VAL A 75 14.81 1.10 -1.98
CA VAL A 75 15.71 2.25 -1.83
C VAL A 75 14.99 3.54 -2.24
N ALA A 76 14.30 3.53 -3.37
CA ALA A 76 13.53 4.68 -3.85
C ALA A 76 12.39 5.04 -2.89
N LEU A 77 11.64 4.05 -2.42
CA LEU A 77 10.57 4.27 -1.45
C LEU A 77 11.10 4.85 -0.13
N ARG A 78 12.18 4.31 0.43
CA ARG A 78 12.80 4.85 1.64
C ARG A 78 13.24 6.30 1.47
N ALA A 79 13.74 6.69 0.29
CA ALA A 79 14.11 8.07 0.00
C ALA A 79 12.88 9.01 0.02
N ILE A 80 11.71 8.55 -0.41
CA ILE A 80 10.45 9.30 -0.31
C ILE A 80 10.01 9.38 1.16
N LEU A 81 9.90 8.24 1.84
CA LEU A 81 9.38 8.13 3.19
C LEU A 81 10.24 8.86 4.23
N SER A 82 11.55 8.94 4.02
CA SER A 82 12.48 9.65 4.93
C SER A 82 12.19 11.16 5.07
N SER A 83 11.36 11.72 4.21
CA SER A 83 10.96 13.13 4.23
C SER A 83 9.52 13.35 4.67
N LEU A 84 8.85 12.28 5.09
CA LEU A 84 7.48 12.29 5.58
C LEU A 84 7.46 11.93 7.07
N ASP A 85 6.49 12.47 7.80
CA ASP A 85 6.23 12.09 9.18
C ASP A 85 5.35 10.83 9.18
N ILE A 86 6.00 9.66 9.04
CA ILE A 86 5.33 8.37 9.00
C ILE A 86 5.35 7.68 10.35
N PRO A 87 4.28 6.94 10.73
CA PRO A 87 4.27 6.12 11.93
C PRO A 87 5.22 4.93 11.80
N GLU A 88 5.40 4.22 12.90
CA GLU A 88 6.02 2.90 12.88
C GLU A 88 5.19 1.95 12.01
N LEU A 89 5.87 1.09 11.25
CA LEU A 89 5.24 0.15 10.34
C LEU A 89 5.51 -1.29 10.78
N GLU A 90 4.49 -2.14 10.64
CA GLU A 90 4.59 -3.57 10.87
C GLU A 90 4.00 -4.38 9.72
N PRO A 91 4.41 -5.63 9.53
CA PRO A 91 3.68 -6.53 8.64
C PRO A 91 2.25 -6.70 9.13
N ALA A 92 1.26 -6.56 8.25
CA ALA A 92 -0.14 -6.70 8.61
C ALA A 92 -0.36 -8.03 9.36
N PRO A 93 -0.76 -7.99 10.65
CA PRO A 93 -0.98 -9.21 11.42
C PRO A 93 -2.24 -9.94 10.93
N PRO A 94 -2.36 -11.25 11.19
CA PRO A 94 -3.50 -12.06 10.71
C PRO A 94 -4.87 -11.54 11.14
N GLU A 95 -4.93 -10.87 12.28
CA GLU A 95 -6.14 -10.26 12.85
C GLU A 95 -6.43 -8.86 12.33
N HIS A 96 -5.54 -8.26 11.55
CA HIS A 96 -5.73 -6.91 11.00
C HIS A 96 -7.03 -6.81 10.20
N VAL A 97 -7.70 -5.65 10.26
CA VAL A 97 -9.01 -5.43 9.60
C VAL A 97 -8.93 -5.71 8.10
N LEU A 98 -7.84 -5.33 7.43
CA LEU A 98 -7.61 -5.61 6.00
C LEU A 98 -7.80 -7.09 5.62
N THR A 99 -7.53 -8.04 6.53
CA THR A 99 -7.67 -9.47 6.25
C THR A 99 -9.12 -9.93 6.17
N LYS A 100 -10.08 -9.10 6.60
CA LYS A 100 -11.49 -9.48 6.77
C LYS A 100 -12.49 -8.38 6.44
N THR A 101 -12.05 -7.26 5.87
CA THR A 101 -12.94 -6.12 5.57
C THR A 101 -14.12 -6.51 4.68
N PHE A 102 -13.89 -7.33 3.66
CA PHE A 102 -14.93 -7.88 2.79
C PHE A 102 -14.72 -9.37 2.53
N PHE A 103 -13.54 -9.77 2.10
CA PHE A 103 -13.14 -11.16 1.94
C PHE A 103 -12.26 -11.59 3.11
N LEU A 104 -12.37 -12.88 3.51
CA LEU A 104 -11.41 -13.47 4.44
C LEU A 104 -10.14 -13.84 3.68
N LEU A 105 -9.04 -13.16 4.00
CA LEU A 105 -7.73 -13.33 3.38
C LEU A 105 -6.70 -13.71 4.43
N ARG A 106 -5.77 -14.59 4.07
CA ARG A 106 -4.60 -14.90 4.89
C ARG A 106 -3.37 -14.13 4.42
N ASP A 107 -3.32 -13.90 3.11
CA ASP A 107 -2.20 -13.26 2.43
C ASP A 107 -2.73 -12.26 1.40
N PHE A 108 -1.86 -11.36 0.96
CA PHE A 108 -2.15 -10.32 -0.03
C PHE A 108 -1.31 -10.54 -1.28
N PRO A 109 -1.57 -11.58 -2.06
CA PRO A 109 -0.84 -11.83 -3.30
C PRO A 109 -1.18 -10.77 -4.34
N GLY A 110 -0.18 -10.40 -5.11
CA GLY A 110 -0.30 -9.65 -6.36
C GLY A 110 0.17 -10.51 -7.53
N ARG A 111 0.94 -9.90 -8.42
CA ARG A 111 1.69 -10.63 -9.43
C ARG A 111 2.73 -11.55 -8.80
N PHE A 112 3.27 -11.14 -7.64
CA PHE A 112 4.15 -11.92 -6.77
C PHE A 112 3.43 -12.32 -5.49
N THR A 113 3.93 -13.35 -4.79
CA THR A 113 3.32 -13.88 -3.55
C THR A 113 4.22 -13.79 -2.33
N ASN A 114 5.50 -13.51 -2.51
CA ASN A 114 6.51 -13.58 -1.46
C ASN A 114 6.72 -12.27 -0.69
N GLY A 115 6.11 -11.16 -1.13
CA GLY A 115 6.14 -9.90 -0.41
C GLY A 115 5.10 -9.83 0.71
N ARG A 116 5.43 -9.15 1.79
CA ARG A 116 4.49 -8.84 2.87
C ARG A 116 3.74 -7.55 2.58
N LEU A 117 2.54 -7.46 3.14
CA LEU A 117 1.83 -6.18 3.24
C LEU A 117 2.22 -5.52 4.55
N TRP A 118 2.66 -4.27 4.51
CA TRP A 118 3.03 -3.47 5.67
C TRP A 118 1.98 -2.40 5.90
N VAL A 119 1.67 -2.15 7.16
CA VAL A 119 0.69 -1.18 7.64
C VAL A 119 1.24 -0.40 8.82
N GLU A 120 0.55 0.62 9.27
CA GLU A 120 0.89 1.30 10.52
C GLU A 120 0.77 0.33 11.70
N ALA A 121 1.79 0.31 12.55
CA ALA A 121 1.77 -0.49 13.77
C ALA A 121 0.66 0.00 14.70
N MET A 122 -0.12 -0.94 15.24
CA MET A 122 -1.12 -0.60 16.25
C MET A 122 -0.41 -0.24 17.56
N PRO A 123 -0.83 0.86 18.26
CA PRO A 123 -0.29 1.17 19.57
C PRO A 123 -0.50 -0.02 20.52
N ALA A 124 0.54 -0.42 21.23
CA ALA A 124 0.40 -1.41 22.28
C ALA A 124 -0.59 -0.89 23.34
N ALA A 125 -1.52 -1.73 23.78
CA ALA A 125 -2.60 -1.36 24.73
C ALA A 125 -2.13 -0.90 26.13
N SER A 126 -0.83 -0.76 26.37
CA SER A 126 -0.21 -0.46 27.67
C SER A 126 0.63 0.80 27.71
N ASP A 127 0.76 1.57 26.65
CA ASP A 127 1.62 2.76 26.69
C ASP A 127 0.86 4.01 27.13
N GLU A 128 0.93 4.30 28.44
CA GLU A 128 0.61 5.63 29.03
C GLU A 128 1.45 6.77 28.40
N ALA A 129 2.41 6.44 27.54
CA ALA A 129 3.25 7.41 26.83
C ALA A 129 2.58 8.01 25.58
N THR A 130 1.33 7.64 25.27
CA THR A 130 0.63 8.08 24.05
C THR A 130 0.05 9.50 24.16
N GLU A 131 0.14 10.17 25.32
CA GLU A 131 -0.33 11.56 25.49
C GLU A 131 0.49 12.61 24.71
N GLN A 132 1.65 12.25 24.14
CA GLN A 132 2.52 13.19 23.42
C GLN A 132 2.52 13.05 21.89
N ARG A 133 1.88 12.03 21.33
CA ARG A 133 1.59 12.01 19.90
C ARG A 133 0.17 12.51 19.69
N PRO A 134 -0.02 13.63 18.96
CA PRO A 134 -1.37 13.97 18.53
C PRO A 134 -1.93 12.74 17.82
N ALA A 135 -3.02 12.19 18.34
CA ALA A 135 -3.78 11.17 17.64
C ALA A 135 -3.99 11.73 16.23
N ARG A 136 -3.43 11.08 15.20
CA ARG A 136 -3.81 11.43 13.84
C ARG A 136 -5.33 11.37 13.86
N ALA A 137 -5.97 12.41 13.33
CA ALA A 137 -7.41 12.47 13.20
C ALA A 137 -7.83 11.42 12.17
N GLY A 138 -7.78 10.15 12.57
CA GLY A 138 -8.07 8.99 11.75
C GLY A 138 -8.95 8.04 12.53
N ASP A 139 -9.88 7.45 11.84
CA ASP A 139 -10.81 6.41 12.26
C ASP A 139 -10.15 5.04 12.48
N GLY A 140 -8.82 5.00 12.69
CA GLY A 140 -8.03 3.77 12.82
C GLY A 140 -7.63 3.13 11.49
N VAL A 141 -7.83 3.82 10.37
CA VAL A 141 -7.35 3.40 9.06
C VAL A 141 -5.88 3.79 8.89
N SER A 142 -5.05 2.85 8.44
CA SER A 142 -3.66 3.12 8.10
C SER A 142 -3.58 4.12 6.94
N SER A 143 -2.87 5.22 7.13
CA SER A 143 -2.64 6.20 6.05
C SER A 143 -1.62 5.71 5.02
N ILE A 144 -0.87 4.66 5.37
CA ILE A 144 0.18 4.09 4.56
C ILE A 144 0.08 2.56 4.53
N ILE A 145 0.08 2.02 3.32
CA ILE A 145 0.15 0.57 3.05
C ILE A 145 1.31 0.36 2.09
N ILE A 146 2.16 -0.62 2.36
CA ILE A 146 3.32 -0.92 1.50
C ILE A 146 3.29 -2.39 1.09
N THR A 147 3.57 -2.65 -0.17
CA THR A 147 3.76 -4.00 -0.73
C THR A 147 4.88 -4.00 -1.76
N GLY A 148 5.37 -5.18 -2.09
CA GLY A 148 6.24 -5.43 -3.24
C GLY A 148 5.60 -6.38 -4.24
N ASN A 149 4.34 -6.74 -4.04
CA ASN A 149 3.69 -7.85 -4.77
C ASN A 149 3.17 -7.49 -6.16
N ASP A 150 3.34 -6.25 -6.65
CA ASP A 150 2.90 -5.80 -7.98
C ASP A 150 1.40 -6.07 -8.20
N PHE A 151 0.56 -5.42 -7.41
CA PHE A 151 -0.89 -5.54 -7.53
C PHE A 151 -1.40 -5.11 -8.90
N ALA A 152 -0.94 -3.97 -9.41
CA ALA A 152 -1.35 -3.50 -10.73
C ALA A 152 -0.99 -4.50 -11.83
N GLY A 153 0.17 -5.16 -11.73
CA GLY A 153 0.56 -6.22 -12.66
C GLY A 153 -0.35 -7.45 -12.60
N ALA A 154 -0.92 -7.74 -11.41
CA ALA A 154 -1.90 -8.81 -11.27
C ALA A 154 -3.27 -8.44 -11.84
N TRP A 155 -3.69 -7.17 -11.72
CA TRP A 155 -5.01 -6.70 -12.17
C TRP A 155 -5.04 -6.35 -13.66
N ALA A 156 -3.90 -6.00 -14.26
CA ALA A 156 -3.82 -5.50 -15.62
C ALA A 156 -4.35 -6.53 -16.63
N THR A 157 -5.28 -6.08 -17.47
CA THR A 157 -5.87 -6.86 -18.56
C THR A 157 -5.67 -6.15 -19.90
N ARG A 158 -5.66 -6.94 -20.96
CA ARG A 158 -5.67 -6.46 -22.33
C ARG A 158 -7.09 -6.09 -22.74
N PRO A 159 -7.29 -5.38 -23.88
CA PRO A 159 -8.63 -5.06 -24.38
C PRO A 159 -9.50 -6.28 -24.66
N ASP A 160 -8.90 -7.45 -24.90
CA ASP A 160 -9.60 -8.72 -25.07
C ASP A 160 -9.99 -9.41 -23.76
N GLY A 161 -9.74 -8.76 -22.61
CA GLY A 161 -10.05 -9.27 -21.27
C GLY A 161 -9.04 -10.28 -20.72
N LEU A 162 -8.02 -10.65 -21.50
CA LEU A 162 -6.98 -11.56 -21.01
C LEU A 162 -5.97 -10.80 -20.14
N ALA A 163 -5.35 -11.52 -19.21
CA ALA A 163 -4.32 -10.97 -18.34
C ALA A 163 -3.15 -10.41 -19.16
N LEU A 164 -2.70 -9.19 -18.82
CA LEU A 164 -1.58 -8.53 -19.49
C LEU A 164 -0.24 -9.17 -19.11
N LEU A 165 -0.06 -9.51 -17.82
CA LEU A 165 1.19 -10.03 -17.29
C LEU A 165 1.00 -11.42 -16.66
N PRO A 166 2.01 -12.31 -16.76
CA PRO A 166 1.99 -13.59 -16.08
C PRO A 166 2.18 -13.38 -14.56
N LEU A 167 1.59 -14.26 -13.77
CA LEU A 167 1.81 -14.33 -12.33
C LEU A 167 3.08 -15.14 -12.00
N VAL A 168 3.69 -14.88 -10.87
CA VAL A 168 4.86 -15.61 -10.36
C VAL A 168 4.62 -15.91 -8.88
N PRO A 169 4.61 -17.18 -8.49
CA PRO A 169 4.82 -18.42 -9.24
C PRO A 169 3.62 -18.94 -10.03
N ASN A 170 2.52 -18.21 -10.15
CA ASN A 170 1.28 -18.60 -10.80
C ASN A 170 0.54 -19.74 -10.06
N GLU A 171 0.34 -19.52 -8.77
CA GLU A 171 -0.43 -20.43 -7.93
C GLU A 171 -1.92 -20.48 -8.32
N PRO A 172 -2.60 -21.60 -8.05
CA PRO A 172 -4.04 -21.67 -8.28
C PRO A 172 -4.77 -20.52 -7.57
N ARG A 173 -5.66 -19.85 -8.31
CA ARG A 173 -6.47 -18.72 -7.82
C ARG A 173 -5.66 -17.47 -7.38
N GLN A 174 -4.34 -17.39 -7.61
CA GLN A 174 -3.52 -16.24 -7.22
C GLN A 174 -4.11 -14.92 -7.74
N ARG A 175 -4.52 -14.85 -9.01
CA ARG A 175 -5.13 -13.64 -9.58
C ARG A 175 -6.46 -13.29 -8.92
N GLU A 176 -7.28 -14.29 -8.63
CA GLU A 176 -8.53 -14.07 -7.89
C GLU A 176 -8.26 -13.48 -6.50
N PHE A 177 -7.29 -14.02 -5.77
CA PHE A 177 -6.89 -13.46 -4.48
C PHE A 177 -6.29 -12.06 -4.59
N ALA A 178 -5.57 -11.74 -5.66
CA ALA A 178 -5.09 -10.39 -5.92
C ALA A 178 -6.25 -9.39 -6.11
N PHE A 179 -7.31 -9.76 -6.83
CA PHE A 179 -8.53 -8.94 -6.93
C PHE A 179 -9.24 -8.81 -5.58
N ARG A 180 -9.36 -9.90 -4.81
CA ARG A 180 -9.95 -9.85 -3.47
C ARG A 180 -9.17 -8.96 -2.52
N ALA A 181 -7.83 -8.99 -2.59
CA ALA A 181 -6.96 -8.10 -1.84
C ALA A 181 -7.23 -6.63 -2.21
N GLY A 182 -7.34 -6.32 -3.50
CA GLY A 182 -7.71 -4.99 -3.96
C GLY A 182 -9.05 -4.52 -3.42
N VAL A 183 -10.09 -5.38 -3.46
CA VAL A 183 -11.40 -5.06 -2.88
C VAL A 183 -11.30 -4.77 -1.38
N ASN A 184 -10.56 -5.59 -0.62
CA ASN A 184 -10.38 -5.37 0.80
C ASN A 184 -9.68 -4.04 1.09
N ILE A 185 -8.64 -3.69 0.33
CA ILE A 185 -7.90 -2.43 0.50
C ILE A 185 -8.81 -1.23 0.21
N VAL A 186 -9.58 -1.27 -0.89
CA VAL A 186 -10.52 -0.21 -1.23
C VAL A 186 -11.59 -0.07 -0.15
N MET A 187 -12.20 -1.16 0.28
CA MET A 187 -13.23 -1.15 1.32
C MET A 187 -12.67 -0.61 2.64
N TYR A 188 -11.46 -1.02 3.01
CA TYR A 188 -10.77 -0.53 4.20
C TYR A 188 -10.55 0.99 4.15
N ALA A 189 -10.06 1.52 3.02
CA ALA A 189 -9.85 2.96 2.85
C ALA A 189 -11.16 3.77 2.87
N LEU A 190 -12.28 3.17 2.44
CA LEU A 190 -13.58 3.83 2.37
C LEU A 190 -14.39 3.75 3.67
N THR A 191 -14.25 2.67 4.43
CA THR A 191 -15.15 2.37 5.56
C THR A 191 -14.48 2.43 6.93
N GLY A 192 -13.16 2.45 6.96
CA GLY A 192 -12.42 2.43 8.22
C GLY A 192 -12.54 1.11 8.99
N ASN A 193 -12.39 1.20 10.29
CA ASN A 193 -12.45 0.08 11.24
C ASN A 193 -13.87 -0.19 11.75
N TYR A 194 -14.85 -0.37 10.88
CA TYR A 194 -16.19 -0.80 11.29
C TYR A 194 -16.28 -2.31 11.45
#